data_805e97fe33250285ce40f6442f22d70a
#
_entry.id   805e97fe33250285ce40f6442f22d70a
#
_cell.length_a   1.000
_cell.length_b   1.000
_cell.length_c   1.000
_cell.angle_alpha   90.00
_cell.angle_beta   90.00
_cell.angle_gamma   90.00
#
_symmetry.space_group_name_H-M   'P 1'
#
loop_
_entity.id
_entity.type
_entity.pdbx_description
1 polymer ?
#
loop_
_entity_poly.entity_id
_entity_poly.type
_entity_poly.pdbx_seq_one_letter_code
_entity_poly.pdbx_strand_id
1 'polypeptide(L)'
;MLITIIKSVCALIVLLLIVFFLYIRIKFRFWALQPVFHFYDIYYWIFNIGIIQEDLPSKNRYTNFKNIKTISYDILSQQNIKDFVWLVQLNYLRNKENKFAPKENNIIPYFKGHNHKSFWSFFTEPTLLLDSKTNTTITNETLIAVITGRPLHVTFFNKKESNKIKGELDVYYIDYLCVDKLHRKKNIAPQLIQTHEYNQSQLNRKICVSLFKREEELTGIIPLTVYKTYCFNMRNWNNPQGLRAKIQVLTGDKQNIYYLYNFINELTKEGKWNLTVLPAMSNLMELVITGNLFIKMLVSEGDIVAAYIFKKTCTFIEKDKEIISCIASFYKTTVLFKEEFIQGFKVALWSIIKNENENEKKKKESNNFGYLVVEDISDNNYIIENIKIKTHPIAVSPTAYFFYNFAYNPFKPNRILMVN
;
A
#
# COMPACT_ATOMS: atom_id res chain seq x y z
N MET A 1 12.11 -42.73 -38.94
CA MET A 1 13.10 -42.01 -38.11
C MET A 1 12.64 -40.60 -37.73
N LEU A 2 12.38 -39.70 -38.67
CA LEU A 2 11.96 -38.30 -38.37
C LEU A 2 10.68 -38.22 -37.52
N ILE A 3 9.63 -38.97 -37.87
CA ILE A 3 8.35 -39.01 -37.14
C ILE A 3 8.53 -39.51 -35.71
N THR A 4 9.43 -40.50 -35.49
CA THR A 4 9.71 -41.02 -34.14
C THR A 4 10.44 -39.99 -33.29
N ILE A 5 11.40 -39.26 -33.89
CA ILE A 5 12.08 -38.14 -33.21
C ILE A 5 11.11 -37.04 -32.82
N ILE A 6 10.20 -36.62 -33.73
CA ILE A 6 9.19 -35.60 -33.45
C ILE A 6 8.25 -36.05 -32.29
N LYS A 7 7.79 -37.30 -32.32
CA LYS A 7 6.96 -37.84 -31.22
C LYS A 7 7.71 -37.86 -29.90
N SER A 8 8.97 -38.22 -29.86
CA SER A 8 9.81 -38.23 -28.66
C SER A 8 10.01 -36.79 -28.10
N VAL A 9 10.27 -35.84 -29.00
CA VAL A 9 10.41 -34.43 -28.61
C VAL A 9 9.10 -33.86 -28.04
N CYS A 10 7.96 -34.14 -28.69
CA CYS A 10 6.65 -33.73 -28.18
C CYS A 10 6.34 -34.35 -26.82
N ALA A 11 6.61 -35.65 -26.63
CA ALA A 11 6.43 -36.34 -25.35
C ALA A 11 7.29 -35.72 -24.25
N LEU A 12 8.56 -35.38 -24.56
CA LEU A 12 9.44 -34.70 -23.61
C LEU A 12 8.92 -33.32 -23.21
N ILE A 13 8.47 -32.53 -24.19
CA ILE A 13 7.87 -31.20 -23.92
C ILE A 13 6.64 -31.33 -23.00
N VAL A 14 5.74 -32.27 -23.29
CA VAL A 14 4.56 -32.52 -22.45
C VAL A 14 4.96 -32.93 -21.03
N LEU A 15 5.95 -33.81 -20.88
CA LEU A 15 6.45 -34.19 -19.56
C LEU A 15 7.02 -32.99 -18.79
N LEU A 16 7.83 -32.16 -19.45
CA LEU A 16 8.38 -30.95 -18.82
C LEU A 16 7.28 -29.98 -18.38
N LEU A 17 6.24 -29.79 -19.17
CA LEU A 17 5.08 -28.97 -18.81
C LEU A 17 4.35 -29.55 -17.59
N ILE A 18 4.13 -30.87 -17.53
CA ILE A 18 3.50 -31.53 -16.37
C ILE A 18 4.33 -31.30 -15.12
N VAL A 19 5.64 -31.56 -15.18
CA VAL A 19 6.57 -31.35 -14.05
C VAL A 19 6.56 -29.90 -13.59
N PHE A 20 6.55 -28.94 -14.52
CA PHE A 20 6.48 -27.51 -14.25
C PHE A 20 5.17 -27.13 -13.53
N PHE A 21 4.00 -27.59 -13.99
CA PHE A 21 2.73 -27.36 -13.34
C PHE A 21 2.64 -27.99 -11.95
N LEU A 22 3.17 -29.21 -11.78
CA LEU A 22 3.24 -29.86 -10.48
C LEU A 22 4.14 -29.07 -9.52
N TYR A 23 5.29 -28.61 -9.98
CA TYR A 23 6.20 -27.78 -9.19
C TYR A 23 5.49 -26.51 -8.71
N ILE A 24 4.78 -25.78 -9.59
CA ILE A 24 4.02 -24.58 -9.23
C ILE A 24 2.95 -24.88 -8.17
N ARG A 25 2.17 -25.96 -8.36
CA ARG A 25 1.13 -26.37 -7.42
C ARG A 25 1.67 -26.77 -6.05
N ILE A 26 2.86 -27.34 -6.00
CA ILE A 26 3.52 -27.72 -4.74
C ILE A 26 4.11 -26.50 -4.03
N LYS A 27 4.83 -25.65 -4.77
CA LYS A 27 5.54 -24.48 -4.24
C LYS A 27 4.61 -23.35 -3.86
N PHE A 28 3.60 -23.06 -4.69
CA PHE A 28 2.68 -21.92 -4.51
C PHE A 28 1.25 -22.35 -4.22
N ARG A 29 1.06 -23.33 -3.34
CA ARG A 29 -0.24 -24.00 -3.08
C ARG A 29 -1.44 -23.09 -2.94
N PHE A 30 -1.28 -21.94 -2.27
CA PHE A 30 -2.33 -20.94 -2.09
C PHE A 30 -2.52 -20.10 -3.35
N TRP A 31 -1.46 -19.42 -3.80
CA TRP A 31 -1.53 -18.48 -4.91
C TRP A 31 -1.90 -19.13 -6.25
N ALA A 32 -1.53 -20.39 -6.47
CA ALA A 32 -1.92 -21.13 -7.68
C ALA A 32 -3.43 -21.38 -7.81
N LEU A 33 -4.21 -21.16 -6.74
CA LEU A 33 -5.67 -21.27 -6.74
C LEU A 33 -6.38 -19.91 -6.73
N GLN A 34 -5.62 -18.81 -6.64
CA GLN A 34 -6.19 -17.48 -6.57
C GLN A 34 -6.31 -16.85 -7.96
N PRO A 35 -7.31 -16.00 -8.21
CA PRO A 35 -7.44 -15.25 -9.45
C PRO A 35 -6.43 -14.11 -9.48
N VAL A 36 -5.15 -14.43 -9.65
CA VAL A 36 -4.06 -13.46 -9.81
C VAL A 36 -3.35 -13.70 -11.13
N PHE A 37 -2.78 -12.66 -11.72
CA PHE A 37 -2.07 -12.79 -12.98
C PHE A 37 -0.71 -13.47 -12.75
N HIS A 38 -0.58 -14.71 -13.20
CA HIS A 38 0.67 -15.46 -13.10
C HIS A 38 1.55 -15.27 -14.33
N PHE A 39 2.85 -15.43 -14.15
CA PHE A 39 3.81 -15.31 -15.26
C PHE A 39 3.59 -16.34 -16.38
N TYR A 40 2.96 -17.46 -16.09
CA TYR A 40 2.63 -18.53 -17.04
C TYR A 40 1.24 -18.37 -17.70
N ASP A 41 0.49 -17.34 -17.38
CA ASP A 41 -0.84 -17.09 -17.95
C ASP A 41 -0.72 -16.39 -19.30
N ILE A 42 -0.28 -17.14 -20.32
CA ILE A 42 -0.01 -16.64 -21.69
C ILE A 42 -1.24 -15.94 -22.28
N TYR A 43 -2.43 -16.40 -21.95
CA TYR A 43 -3.68 -15.80 -22.42
C TYR A 43 -3.79 -14.32 -22.06
N TYR A 44 -3.49 -13.95 -20.80
CA TYR A 44 -3.53 -12.56 -20.36
C TYR A 44 -2.41 -11.70 -20.92
N TRP A 45 -1.26 -12.32 -21.26
CA TRP A 45 -0.18 -11.60 -21.92
C TRP A 45 -0.53 -11.17 -23.34
N ILE A 46 -1.32 -11.97 -24.07
CA ILE A 46 -1.54 -11.79 -25.51
C ILE A 46 -2.94 -11.21 -25.79
N PHE A 47 -3.97 -11.71 -25.14
CA PHE A 47 -5.36 -11.51 -25.59
C PHE A 47 -6.25 -10.76 -24.63
N ASN A 48 -5.97 -10.77 -23.35
CA ASN A 48 -6.95 -10.24 -22.39
C ASN A 48 -6.32 -9.47 -21.24
N ILE A 49 -6.73 -8.22 -21.09
CA ILE A 49 -6.45 -7.38 -19.93
C ILE A 49 -7.80 -7.13 -19.27
N GLY A 50 -7.91 -7.34 -17.96
CA GLY A 50 -9.15 -7.08 -17.24
C GLY A 50 -9.39 -8.01 -16.05
N ILE A 51 -10.65 -8.14 -15.66
CA ILE A 51 -11.09 -8.99 -14.57
C ILE A 51 -10.84 -10.45 -14.93
N ILE A 52 -10.23 -11.21 -14.02
CA ILE A 52 -9.88 -12.62 -14.22
C ILE A 52 -11.10 -13.51 -13.96
N GLN A 53 -11.84 -13.21 -12.89
CA GLN A 53 -13.04 -13.93 -12.50
C GLN A 53 -14.17 -12.92 -12.30
N GLU A 54 -15.17 -12.99 -13.17
CA GLU A 54 -16.37 -12.11 -13.13
C GLU A 54 -17.38 -12.57 -12.07
N ASP A 55 -17.46 -13.89 -11.86
CA ASP A 55 -18.34 -14.46 -10.85
C ASP A 55 -17.84 -14.23 -9.43
N LEU A 56 -18.79 -14.21 -8.49
CA LEU A 56 -18.45 -14.10 -7.08
C LEU A 56 -17.54 -15.26 -6.63
N PRO A 57 -16.56 -15.00 -5.73
CA PRO A 57 -15.65 -16.03 -5.25
C PRO A 57 -16.41 -17.22 -4.67
N SER A 58 -16.02 -18.43 -5.04
CA SER A 58 -16.53 -19.67 -4.48
C SER A 58 -15.79 -20.07 -3.20
N LYS A 59 -16.47 -20.87 -2.36
CA LYS A 59 -15.84 -21.46 -1.19
C LYS A 59 -14.80 -22.50 -1.63
N ASN A 60 -13.65 -22.48 -0.99
CA ASN A 60 -12.60 -23.47 -1.20
C ASN A 60 -11.99 -23.94 0.12
N ARG A 61 -10.96 -24.77 0.06
CA ARG A 61 -10.29 -25.36 1.26
C ARG A 61 -9.67 -24.33 2.22
N TYR A 62 -9.51 -23.08 1.79
CA TYR A 62 -8.98 -21.99 2.62
C TYR A 62 -10.09 -21.13 3.22
N THR A 63 -11.35 -21.36 2.86
CA THR A 63 -12.47 -20.61 3.43
C THR A 63 -12.76 -21.10 4.85
N ASN A 64 -12.72 -20.19 5.84
CA ASN A 64 -12.93 -20.52 7.26
C ASN A 64 -13.91 -19.52 7.91
N PHE A 65 -15.20 -19.85 7.90
CA PHE A 65 -16.23 -19.02 8.54
C PHE A 65 -16.39 -19.30 10.05
N LYS A 66 -15.78 -20.38 10.55
CA LYS A 66 -15.84 -20.73 11.97
C LYS A 66 -15.04 -19.75 12.82
N ASN A 67 -13.81 -19.46 12.38
CA ASN A 67 -12.86 -18.65 13.14
C ASN A 67 -12.73 -17.23 12.60
N ILE A 68 -13.22 -16.94 11.36
CA ILE A 68 -13.05 -15.65 10.72
C ILE A 68 -14.39 -14.95 10.57
N LYS A 69 -14.49 -13.77 11.20
CA LYS A 69 -15.64 -12.86 11.08
C LYS A 69 -15.21 -11.60 10.33
N THR A 70 -15.96 -11.23 9.29
CA THR A 70 -15.76 -9.99 8.53
C THR A 70 -16.81 -8.97 8.93
N ILE A 71 -16.37 -7.78 9.30
CA ILE A 71 -17.21 -6.72 9.83
C ILE A 71 -16.96 -5.45 9.02
N SER A 72 -18.01 -4.71 8.67
CA SER A 72 -17.87 -3.37 8.11
C SER A 72 -17.32 -2.42 9.17
N TYR A 73 -16.44 -1.51 8.75
CA TYR A 73 -15.86 -0.49 9.62
C TYR A 73 -16.94 0.29 10.41
N ASP A 74 -18.09 0.59 9.80
CA ASP A 74 -19.16 1.41 10.38
C ASP A 74 -19.78 0.81 11.65
N ILE A 75 -19.66 -0.51 11.85
CA ILE A 75 -20.26 -1.25 12.97
C ILE A 75 -19.23 -1.88 13.91
N LEU A 76 -17.95 -1.50 13.77
CA LEU A 76 -16.89 -1.97 14.66
C LEU A 76 -17.10 -1.45 16.09
N SER A 77 -16.94 -2.35 17.05
CA SER A 77 -16.94 -1.96 18.46
C SER A 77 -15.59 -1.32 18.84
N GLN A 78 -15.60 -0.48 19.88
CA GLN A 78 -14.36 0.08 20.41
C GLN A 78 -13.39 -1.00 20.90
N GLN A 79 -13.89 -2.13 21.38
CA GLN A 79 -13.06 -3.26 21.78
C GLN A 79 -12.34 -3.89 20.58
N ASN A 80 -13.04 -4.10 19.46
CA ASN A 80 -12.41 -4.62 18.25
C ASN A 80 -11.25 -3.73 17.77
N ILE A 81 -11.43 -2.39 17.88
CA ILE A 81 -10.38 -1.43 17.51
C ILE A 81 -9.17 -1.54 18.44
N LYS A 82 -9.38 -1.63 19.75
CA LYS A 82 -8.30 -1.77 20.73
C LYS A 82 -7.53 -3.07 20.54
N ASP A 83 -8.21 -4.19 20.36
CA ASP A 83 -7.61 -5.49 20.14
C ASP A 83 -6.80 -5.52 18.84
N PHE A 84 -7.33 -4.90 17.78
CA PHE A 84 -6.63 -4.71 16.51
C PHE A 84 -5.34 -3.90 16.70
N VAL A 85 -5.42 -2.72 17.33
CA VAL A 85 -4.26 -1.85 17.57
C VAL A 85 -3.18 -2.60 18.35
N TRP A 86 -3.58 -3.29 19.40
CA TRP A 86 -2.68 -4.09 20.22
C TRP A 86 -2.00 -5.22 19.42
N LEU A 87 -2.77 -5.97 18.63
CA LEU A 87 -2.23 -7.05 17.80
C LEU A 87 -1.18 -6.54 16.79
N VAL A 88 -1.49 -5.44 16.07
CA VAL A 88 -0.57 -4.92 15.05
C VAL A 88 0.67 -4.29 15.68
N GLN A 89 0.56 -3.60 16.82
CA GLN A 89 1.72 -3.06 17.53
C GLN A 89 2.74 -4.15 17.90
N LEU A 90 2.27 -5.32 18.30
CA LEU A 90 3.14 -6.42 18.76
C LEU A 90 3.67 -7.30 17.61
N ASN A 91 2.87 -7.45 16.55
CA ASN A 91 3.10 -8.54 15.60
C ASN A 91 3.34 -8.07 14.15
N TYR A 92 3.07 -6.81 13.80
CA TYR A 92 3.14 -6.35 12.40
C TYR A 92 4.56 -6.43 11.83
N LEU A 93 5.54 -5.85 12.54
CA LEU A 93 6.92 -5.91 12.09
C LEU A 93 7.57 -7.26 12.38
N ARG A 94 8.36 -7.73 11.42
CA ARG A 94 9.19 -8.94 11.57
C ARG A 94 10.46 -8.66 12.36
N ASN A 95 11.05 -7.48 12.15
CA ASN A 95 12.27 -7.04 12.82
C ASN A 95 11.97 -6.65 14.27
N LYS A 96 12.83 -7.08 15.21
CA LYS A 96 12.73 -6.73 16.63
C LYS A 96 13.37 -5.38 16.98
N GLU A 97 14.23 -4.87 16.10
CA GLU A 97 14.94 -3.60 16.29
C GLU A 97 14.04 -2.39 16.08
N ASN A 98 13.04 -2.54 15.21
CA ASN A 98 12.09 -1.49 14.89
C ASN A 98 10.79 -1.70 15.67
N LYS A 99 10.21 -0.61 16.15
CA LYS A 99 8.93 -0.62 16.86
C LYS A 99 7.85 0.00 15.98
N PHE A 100 6.77 -0.72 15.75
CA PHE A 100 5.55 -0.19 15.13
C PHE A 100 4.56 0.15 16.24
N ALA A 101 4.25 1.42 16.43
CA ALA A 101 3.45 1.90 17.56
C ALA A 101 2.34 2.87 17.12
N PRO A 102 1.47 2.50 16.17
CA PRO A 102 0.33 3.33 15.81
C PRO A 102 -0.66 3.41 16.98
N LYS A 103 -1.27 4.57 17.14
CA LYS A 103 -2.45 4.78 17.99
C LYS A 103 -3.73 4.62 17.14
N GLU A 104 -4.89 4.57 17.76
CA GLU A 104 -6.19 4.54 17.06
C GLU A 104 -6.29 5.68 16.03
N ASN A 105 -5.87 6.90 16.39
CA ASN A 105 -5.85 8.06 15.50
C ASN A 105 -4.90 7.94 14.29
N ASN A 106 -4.01 6.95 14.28
CA ASN A 106 -3.13 6.68 13.14
C ASN A 106 -3.68 5.56 12.23
N ILE A 107 -4.69 4.84 12.66
CA ILE A 107 -5.28 3.72 11.92
C ILE A 107 -6.68 4.08 11.41
N ILE A 108 -7.55 4.51 12.30
CA ILE A 108 -8.97 4.75 12.02
C ILE A 108 -9.21 5.71 10.85
N PRO A 109 -8.46 6.83 10.69
CA PRO A 109 -8.68 7.75 9.58
C PRO A 109 -8.53 7.14 8.19
N TYR A 110 -7.73 6.08 8.06
CA TYR A 110 -7.58 5.38 6.77
C TYR A 110 -8.86 4.68 6.28
N PHE A 111 -9.83 4.45 7.16
CA PHE A 111 -11.08 3.75 6.84
C PHE A 111 -12.29 4.66 6.76
N LYS A 112 -12.13 5.97 7.05
CA LYS A 112 -13.19 6.97 7.02
C LYS A 112 -13.25 7.71 5.68
N GLY A 113 -14.42 8.24 5.34
CA GLY A 113 -14.61 9.16 4.22
C GLY A 113 -14.47 8.52 2.83
N HIS A 114 -14.70 7.22 2.71
CA HIS A 114 -14.71 6.51 1.43
C HIS A 114 -16.10 6.47 0.81
N ASN A 115 -16.16 6.31 -0.52
CA ASN A 115 -17.42 6.16 -1.26
C ASN A 115 -18.05 4.78 -1.07
N HIS A 116 -17.28 3.79 -0.64
CA HIS A 116 -17.71 2.43 -0.33
C HIS A 116 -17.27 2.02 1.06
N LYS A 117 -17.92 1.00 1.63
CA LYS A 117 -17.60 0.48 2.96
C LYS A 117 -16.23 -0.16 2.99
N SER A 118 -15.50 0.08 4.07
CA SER A 118 -14.26 -0.63 4.40
C SER A 118 -14.59 -1.87 5.24
N PHE A 119 -13.81 -2.94 5.09
CA PHE A 119 -14.05 -4.20 5.78
C PHE A 119 -12.82 -4.64 6.58
N TRP A 120 -13.10 -5.20 7.76
CA TRP A 120 -12.10 -5.79 8.65
C TRP A 120 -12.46 -7.24 8.92
N SER A 121 -11.49 -8.15 8.78
CA SER A 121 -11.67 -9.56 9.16
C SER A 121 -10.77 -9.92 10.32
N PHE A 122 -11.36 -10.57 11.30
CA PHE A 122 -10.73 -11.00 12.53
C PHE A 122 -10.72 -12.53 12.58
N PHE A 123 -9.54 -13.12 12.78
CA PHE A 123 -9.41 -14.53 13.10
C PHE A 123 -9.30 -14.66 14.61
N THR A 124 -10.28 -15.33 15.22
CA THR A 124 -10.32 -15.56 16.68
C THR A 124 -10.26 -17.05 17.00
N GLU A 125 -9.65 -17.38 18.13
CA GLU A 125 -9.66 -18.73 18.70
C GLU A 125 -10.18 -18.69 20.14
N PRO A 126 -10.98 -19.70 20.56
CA PRO A 126 -11.43 -19.80 21.93
C PRO A 126 -10.25 -20.14 22.85
N THR A 127 -10.06 -19.35 23.88
CA THR A 127 -9.05 -19.58 24.92
C THR A 127 -9.76 -19.78 26.26
N LEU A 128 -9.38 -20.85 26.95
CA LEU A 128 -9.89 -21.12 28.28
C LEU A 128 -9.09 -20.30 29.29
N LEU A 129 -9.75 -19.36 29.97
CA LEU A 129 -9.18 -18.59 31.05
C LEU A 129 -9.74 -19.12 32.39
N LEU A 130 -8.86 -19.36 33.34
CA LEU A 130 -9.28 -19.67 34.70
C LEU A 130 -9.52 -18.35 35.44
N ASP A 131 -10.74 -18.12 35.86
CA ASP A 131 -11.03 -16.97 36.75
C ASP A 131 -10.52 -17.32 38.15
N SER A 132 -9.47 -16.63 38.57
CA SER A 132 -8.84 -16.85 39.88
C SER A 132 -9.73 -16.51 41.07
N LYS A 133 -10.84 -15.80 40.88
CA LYS A 133 -11.79 -15.43 41.94
C LYS A 133 -12.87 -16.49 42.14
N THR A 134 -13.34 -17.09 41.05
CA THR A 134 -14.48 -18.01 41.06
C THR A 134 -14.05 -19.47 40.83
N ASN A 135 -12.79 -19.74 40.50
CA ASN A 135 -12.25 -21.03 40.05
C ASN A 135 -13.06 -21.65 38.89
N THR A 136 -13.76 -20.82 38.11
CA THR A 136 -14.52 -21.27 36.93
C THR A 136 -13.72 -21.03 35.67
N THR A 137 -13.87 -21.93 34.70
CA THR A 137 -13.25 -21.77 33.38
C THR A 137 -14.15 -20.93 32.52
N ILE A 138 -13.68 -19.75 32.11
CA ILE A 138 -14.37 -18.86 31.18
C ILE A 138 -13.75 -19.02 29.79
N THR A 139 -14.59 -19.25 28.78
CA THR A 139 -14.15 -19.25 27.39
C THR A 139 -14.11 -17.82 26.87
N ASN A 140 -12.92 -17.32 26.53
CA ASN A 140 -12.74 -16.03 25.90
C ASN A 140 -12.29 -16.21 24.45
N GLU A 141 -12.69 -15.32 23.53
CA GLU A 141 -12.20 -15.31 22.17
C GLU A 141 -10.94 -14.43 22.10
N THR A 142 -9.81 -15.05 21.76
CA THR A 142 -8.54 -14.34 21.59
C THR A 142 -8.31 -14.01 20.12
N LEU A 143 -8.00 -12.76 19.82
CA LEU A 143 -7.67 -12.29 18.48
C LEU A 143 -6.27 -12.77 18.07
N ILE A 144 -6.20 -13.58 17.00
CA ILE A 144 -4.97 -14.20 16.49
C ILE A 144 -4.45 -13.52 15.22
N ALA A 145 -5.35 -13.09 14.34
CA ALA A 145 -4.94 -12.45 13.10
C ALA A 145 -6.01 -11.49 12.57
N VAL A 146 -5.56 -10.54 11.76
CA VAL A 146 -6.40 -9.52 11.13
C VAL A 146 -5.99 -9.28 9.68
N ILE A 147 -6.93 -8.82 8.88
CA ILE A 147 -6.74 -8.26 7.55
C ILE A 147 -7.79 -7.18 7.33
N THR A 148 -7.44 -6.13 6.60
CA THR A 148 -8.37 -5.05 6.30
C THR A 148 -8.39 -4.73 4.82
N GLY A 149 -9.56 -4.27 4.33
CA GLY A 149 -9.74 -3.76 2.99
C GLY A 149 -10.42 -2.39 3.03
N ARG A 150 -9.87 -1.39 2.31
CA ARG A 150 -10.44 -0.06 2.15
C ARG A 150 -10.48 0.34 0.68
N PRO A 151 -11.51 1.09 0.23
CA PRO A 151 -11.66 1.44 -1.17
C PRO A 151 -10.61 2.46 -1.62
N LEU A 152 -10.08 2.26 -2.83
CA LEU A 152 -9.30 3.23 -3.58
C LEU A 152 -9.85 3.31 -5.00
N HIS A 153 -9.63 4.46 -5.64
CA HIS A 153 -10.01 4.70 -7.03
C HIS A 153 -8.80 4.58 -7.94
N VAL A 154 -8.91 3.76 -8.97
CA VAL A 154 -7.87 3.51 -9.98
C VAL A 154 -8.32 4.07 -11.30
N THR A 155 -7.47 4.89 -11.94
CA THR A 155 -7.71 5.41 -13.29
C THR A 155 -6.58 4.99 -14.21
N PHE A 156 -6.92 4.38 -15.34
CA PHE A 156 -6.00 3.94 -16.38
C PHE A 156 -5.98 4.95 -17.53
N PHE A 157 -4.79 5.31 -17.99
CA PHE A 157 -4.57 6.24 -19.10
C PHE A 157 -3.72 5.57 -20.16
N ASN A 158 -4.30 5.19 -21.29
CA ASN A 158 -3.56 4.67 -22.43
C ASN A 158 -3.73 5.55 -23.66
N LYS A 159 -2.63 6.16 -24.14
CA LYS A 159 -2.64 7.01 -25.34
C LYS A 159 -2.75 6.23 -26.67
N LYS A 160 -2.46 4.93 -26.67
CA LYS A 160 -2.30 4.14 -27.91
C LYS A 160 -3.50 3.29 -28.32
N GLU A 161 -4.42 3.04 -27.41
CA GLU A 161 -5.60 2.21 -27.71
C GLU A 161 -6.85 3.08 -27.74
N SER A 162 -7.27 3.41 -28.95
CA SER A 162 -8.48 4.20 -29.21
C SER A 162 -9.77 3.57 -28.72
N ASN A 163 -9.77 2.33 -28.19
CA ASN A 163 -11.01 1.60 -27.94
C ASN A 163 -11.11 0.66 -26.75
N LYS A 164 -10.13 0.49 -25.86
CA LYS A 164 -10.34 -0.56 -24.87
C LYS A 164 -10.11 -0.30 -23.39
N ILE A 165 -9.38 0.65 -22.88
CA ILE A 165 -9.35 0.90 -21.44
C ILE A 165 -8.96 2.35 -21.15
N LYS A 166 -9.85 3.29 -21.38
CA LYS A 166 -10.04 4.45 -20.51
C LYS A 166 -10.98 3.95 -19.44
N GLY A 167 -10.48 3.42 -18.36
CA GLY A 167 -11.30 2.79 -17.35
C GLY A 167 -11.00 3.38 -15.99
N GLU A 168 -12.05 3.68 -15.30
CA GLU A 168 -12.04 3.93 -13.87
C GLU A 168 -12.48 2.63 -13.19
N LEU A 169 -11.80 2.25 -12.13
CA LEU A 169 -12.05 1.03 -11.38
C LEU A 169 -11.88 1.29 -9.90
N ASP A 170 -12.90 1.02 -9.12
CA ASP A 170 -12.75 0.98 -7.67
C ASP A 170 -12.14 -0.36 -7.25
N VAL A 171 -11.17 -0.31 -6.36
CA VAL A 171 -10.47 -1.49 -5.84
C VAL A 171 -10.46 -1.45 -4.32
N TYR A 172 -10.37 -2.61 -3.68
CA TYR A 172 -10.05 -2.69 -2.27
C TYR A 172 -8.52 -2.73 -2.07
N TYR A 173 -7.97 -1.74 -1.39
CA TYR A 173 -6.59 -1.80 -0.93
C TYR A 173 -6.53 -2.66 0.33
N ILE A 174 -5.81 -3.78 0.21
CA ILE A 174 -5.64 -4.73 1.31
C ILE A 174 -4.44 -4.29 2.15
N ASP A 175 -4.70 -4.03 3.41
CA ASP A 175 -3.71 -3.58 4.38
C ASP A 175 -3.75 -4.42 5.66
N TYR A 176 -2.82 -4.21 6.56
CA TYR A 176 -2.76 -4.84 7.89
C TYR A 176 -2.96 -6.36 7.93
N LEU A 177 -2.48 -7.10 6.92
CA LEU A 177 -2.41 -8.55 7.06
C LEU A 177 -1.40 -8.91 8.15
N CYS A 178 -1.91 -9.16 9.35
CA CYS A 178 -1.11 -9.43 10.54
C CYS A 178 -1.55 -10.71 11.22
N VAL A 179 -0.59 -11.60 11.50
CA VAL A 179 -0.78 -12.84 12.26
C VAL A 179 0.14 -12.81 13.47
N ASP A 180 -0.41 -13.16 14.63
CA ASP A 180 0.36 -13.30 15.86
C ASP A 180 1.60 -14.17 15.65
N LYS A 181 2.75 -13.75 16.22
CA LYS A 181 4.07 -14.40 15.99
C LYS A 181 4.08 -15.86 16.34
N LEU A 182 3.35 -16.28 17.40
CA LEU A 182 3.27 -17.68 17.87
C LEU A 182 2.39 -18.55 16.96
N HIS A 183 1.54 -17.93 16.13
CA HIS A 183 0.59 -18.59 15.26
C HIS A 183 1.00 -18.55 13.78
N ARG A 184 2.15 -17.99 13.44
CA ARG A 184 2.69 -17.99 12.07
C ARG A 184 3.00 -19.40 11.58
N LYS A 185 3.00 -19.59 10.26
CA LYS A 185 3.22 -20.87 9.57
C LYS A 185 2.14 -21.95 9.81
N LYS A 186 1.03 -21.61 10.47
CA LYS A 186 -0.14 -22.49 10.70
C LYS A 186 -1.23 -22.33 9.63
N ASN A 187 -0.91 -21.82 8.45
CA ASN A 187 -1.84 -21.60 7.33
C ASN A 187 -2.98 -20.60 7.62
N ILE A 188 -2.82 -19.71 8.62
CA ILE A 188 -3.84 -18.71 9.00
C ILE A 188 -3.95 -17.60 7.95
N ALA A 189 -2.82 -17.05 7.47
CA ALA A 189 -2.84 -15.97 6.48
C ALA A 189 -3.56 -16.35 5.17
N PRO A 190 -3.35 -17.53 4.56
CA PRO A 190 -4.13 -18.00 3.43
C PRO A 190 -5.65 -18.09 3.71
N GLN A 191 -6.03 -18.59 4.89
CA GLN A 191 -7.45 -18.67 5.28
C GLN A 191 -8.05 -17.26 5.44
N LEU A 192 -7.31 -16.36 6.06
CA LEU A 192 -7.73 -14.99 6.30
C LEU A 192 -7.92 -14.22 4.98
N ILE A 193 -6.97 -14.32 4.04
CA ILE A 193 -7.05 -13.70 2.72
C ILE A 193 -8.27 -14.24 1.97
N GLN A 194 -8.42 -15.56 1.88
CA GLN A 194 -9.52 -16.17 1.13
C GLN A 194 -10.90 -15.83 1.72
N THR A 195 -11.03 -15.88 3.03
CA THR A 195 -12.32 -15.62 3.70
C THR A 195 -12.66 -14.14 3.67
N HIS A 196 -11.67 -13.26 3.81
CA HIS A 196 -11.85 -11.82 3.68
C HIS A 196 -12.34 -11.46 2.28
N GLU A 197 -11.65 -11.93 1.24
CA GLU A 197 -12.02 -11.67 -0.15
C GLU A 197 -13.41 -12.19 -0.48
N TYR A 198 -13.72 -13.43 -0.05
CA TYR A 198 -15.06 -14.00 -0.20
C TYR A 198 -16.13 -13.09 0.43
N ASN A 199 -15.97 -12.73 1.69
CA ASN A 199 -16.97 -11.94 2.41
C ASN A 199 -17.07 -10.51 1.86
N GLN A 200 -15.95 -9.87 1.57
CA GLN A 200 -15.89 -8.53 1.01
C GLN A 200 -16.65 -8.43 -0.32
N SER A 201 -16.41 -9.38 -1.24
CA SER A 201 -17.07 -9.44 -2.54
C SER A 201 -18.57 -9.75 -2.42
N GLN A 202 -18.98 -10.59 -1.44
CA GLN A 202 -20.40 -10.86 -1.18
C GLN A 202 -21.12 -9.63 -0.60
N LEU A 203 -20.44 -8.88 0.28
CA LEU A 203 -21.00 -7.69 0.93
C LEU A 203 -21.03 -6.46 0.01
N ASN A 204 -20.09 -6.36 -0.93
CA ASN A 204 -20.06 -5.30 -1.92
C ASN A 204 -19.67 -5.83 -3.31
N ARG A 205 -20.68 -6.17 -4.10
CA ARG A 205 -20.51 -6.72 -5.46
C ARG A 205 -20.00 -5.71 -6.49
N LYS A 206 -19.93 -4.42 -6.16
CA LYS A 206 -19.46 -3.39 -7.08
C LYS A 206 -17.95 -3.38 -7.23
N ILE A 207 -17.24 -3.88 -6.22
CA ILE A 207 -15.78 -3.92 -6.20
C ILE A 207 -15.35 -5.38 -6.12
N CYS A 208 -14.83 -5.90 -7.22
CA CYS A 208 -14.38 -7.29 -7.35
C CYS A 208 -12.84 -7.42 -7.49
N VAL A 209 -12.13 -6.31 -7.46
CA VAL A 209 -10.66 -6.26 -7.59
C VAL A 209 -10.06 -5.77 -6.29
N SER A 210 -8.97 -6.42 -5.86
CA SER A 210 -8.18 -5.95 -4.73
C SER A 210 -6.77 -5.57 -5.18
N LEU A 211 -6.17 -4.59 -4.49
CA LEU A 211 -4.81 -4.12 -4.67
C LEU A 211 -4.03 -4.35 -3.37
N PHE A 212 -2.82 -4.90 -3.46
CA PHE A 212 -1.97 -5.08 -2.28
C PHE A 212 -0.52 -4.76 -2.57
N LYS A 213 0.19 -4.34 -1.53
CA LYS A 213 1.62 -4.04 -1.56
C LYS A 213 2.41 -5.20 -0.94
N ARG A 214 3.56 -5.50 -1.50
CA ARG A 214 4.48 -6.46 -0.94
C ARG A 214 5.90 -5.92 -0.98
N GLU A 215 6.61 -6.15 0.10
CA GLU A 215 8.01 -5.81 0.27
C GLU A 215 8.87 -7.08 0.34
N GLU A 216 10.15 -6.97 0.01
CA GLU A 216 11.17 -8.03 0.01
C GLU A 216 10.98 -9.07 -1.12
N GLU A 217 10.49 -10.28 -0.83
CA GLU A 217 10.40 -11.35 -1.83
C GLU A 217 9.24 -11.15 -2.80
N LEU A 218 9.56 -11.12 -4.09
CA LEU A 218 8.56 -11.16 -5.16
C LEU A 218 8.16 -12.63 -5.43
N THR A 219 6.88 -12.83 -5.71
CA THR A 219 6.30 -14.15 -6.04
C THR A 219 6.19 -14.33 -7.56
N GLY A 220 5.74 -15.52 -8.00
CA GLY A 220 5.41 -15.79 -9.41
C GLY A 220 4.14 -15.08 -9.93
N ILE A 221 3.59 -14.14 -9.16
CA ILE A 221 2.48 -13.26 -9.58
C ILE A 221 3.08 -12.07 -10.32
N ILE A 222 2.46 -11.66 -11.42
CA ILE A 222 2.89 -10.49 -12.19
C ILE A 222 2.55 -9.22 -11.41
N PRO A 223 3.55 -8.39 -11.07
CA PRO A 223 3.33 -7.15 -10.36
C PRO A 223 2.76 -6.06 -11.28
N LEU A 224 1.94 -5.19 -10.73
CA LEU A 224 1.50 -3.96 -11.37
C LEU A 224 2.67 -3.01 -11.64
N THR A 225 3.56 -2.91 -10.66
CA THR A 225 4.84 -2.19 -10.75
C THR A 225 5.82 -2.72 -9.72
N VAL A 226 7.11 -2.65 -10.06
CA VAL A 226 8.22 -2.99 -9.15
C VAL A 226 9.12 -1.76 -9.03
N TYR A 227 9.48 -1.43 -7.80
CA TYR A 227 10.36 -0.30 -7.49
C TYR A 227 11.21 -0.59 -6.25
N LYS A 228 12.08 0.32 -5.89
CA LYS A 228 12.88 0.24 -4.66
C LYS A 228 12.41 1.28 -3.66
N THR A 229 12.38 0.88 -2.41
CA THR A 229 12.15 1.77 -1.27
C THR A 229 13.47 2.02 -0.58
N TYR A 230 13.85 3.28 -0.41
CA TYR A 230 15.12 3.71 0.18
C TYR A 230 14.89 4.33 1.55
N CYS A 231 15.69 3.94 2.54
CA CYS A 231 15.68 4.53 3.88
C CYS A 231 16.96 5.32 4.12
N PHE A 232 16.83 6.57 4.54
CA PHE A 232 17.93 7.49 4.81
C PHE A 232 17.90 7.97 6.27
N ASN A 233 19.07 8.06 6.91
CA ASN A 233 19.20 8.68 8.21
C ASN A 233 19.38 10.21 8.01
N MET A 234 18.55 11.01 8.69
CA MET A 234 18.54 12.48 8.57
C MET A 234 19.40 13.19 9.63
N ARG A 235 20.13 12.45 10.47
CA ARG A 235 20.85 13.00 11.64
C ARG A 235 21.74 14.20 11.33
N ASN A 236 22.42 14.18 10.16
CA ASN A 236 23.38 15.21 9.75
C ASN A 236 22.82 16.15 8.67
N TRP A 237 21.50 16.19 8.50
CA TRP A 237 20.90 17.08 7.51
C TRP A 237 20.73 18.47 8.10
N ASN A 238 21.13 19.47 7.31
CA ASN A 238 21.06 20.87 7.69
C ASN A 238 19.80 21.54 7.13
N ASN A 239 19.47 22.69 7.69
CA ASN A 239 18.39 23.54 7.16
C ASN A 239 18.65 23.84 5.67
N PRO A 240 17.70 23.54 4.78
CA PRO A 240 17.87 23.80 3.36
C PRO A 240 17.90 25.31 3.06
N GLN A 241 18.56 25.67 1.97
CA GLN A 241 18.45 27.01 1.44
C GLN A 241 17.00 27.35 1.06
N GLY A 242 16.62 28.62 1.12
CA GLY A 242 15.30 29.07 0.71
C GLY A 242 15.01 28.82 -0.78
N LEU A 243 13.76 28.94 -1.15
CA LEU A 243 13.31 28.90 -2.53
C LEU A 243 13.53 30.28 -3.18
N ARG A 244 13.49 30.33 -4.52
CA ARG A 244 13.45 31.60 -5.26
C ARG A 244 12.22 32.42 -4.85
N ALA A 245 12.31 33.72 -4.91
CA ALA A 245 11.27 34.66 -4.42
C ALA A 245 9.85 34.44 -4.99
N LYS A 246 9.75 33.87 -6.19
CA LYS A 246 8.47 33.59 -6.86
C LYS A 246 7.83 32.26 -6.45
N ILE A 247 8.55 31.39 -5.72
CA ILE A 247 8.07 30.06 -5.36
C ILE A 247 7.80 29.99 -3.85
N GLN A 248 6.59 29.57 -3.49
CA GLN A 248 6.17 29.44 -2.11
C GLN A 248 5.72 28.01 -1.82
N VAL A 249 5.87 27.58 -0.55
CA VAL A 249 5.37 26.28 -0.08
C VAL A 249 4.00 26.49 0.56
N LEU A 250 2.98 25.88 -0.04
CA LEU A 250 1.64 25.80 0.51
C LEU A 250 1.47 24.46 1.23
N THR A 251 1.00 24.51 2.48
CA THR A 251 0.65 23.29 3.22
C THR A 251 -0.77 22.87 2.86
N GLY A 252 -0.93 21.61 2.46
CA GLY A 252 -2.25 21.03 2.19
C GLY A 252 -3.09 20.95 3.46
N ASP A 253 -4.31 21.47 3.39
CA ASP A 253 -5.30 21.45 4.45
C ASP A 253 -6.71 21.20 3.90
N LYS A 254 -7.71 21.26 4.76
CA LYS A 254 -9.12 21.06 4.39
C LYS A 254 -9.60 22.04 3.32
N GLN A 255 -9.06 23.25 3.30
CA GLN A 255 -9.55 24.32 2.41
C GLN A 255 -8.94 24.25 1.03
N ASN A 256 -7.73 23.68 0.90
CA ASN A 256 -6.95 23.75 -0.35
C ASN A 256 -6.63 22.38 -0.97
N ILE A 257 -7.02 21.26 -0.34
CA ILE A 257 -6.73 19.91 -0.85
C ILE A 257 -7.30 19.66 -2.25
N TYR A 258 -8.39 20.33 -2.62
CA TYR A 258 -9.00 20.20 -3.94
C TYR A 258 -8.07 20.73 -5.05
N TYR A 259 -7.19 21.69 -4.77
CA TYR A 259 -6.20 22.17 -5.74
C TYR A 259 -5.22 21.05 -6.12
N LEU A 260 -4.85 20.19 -5.15
CA LEU A 260 -4.03 19.01 -5.43
C LEU A 260 -4.72 18.07 -6.44
N TYR A 261 -6.02 17.80 -6.25
CA TYR A 261 -6.77 16.95 -7.18
C TYR A 261 -6.84 17.58 -8.58
N ASN A 262 -7.08 18.87 -8.68
CA ASN A 262 -7.08 19.58 -9.95
C ASN A 262 -5.71 19.48 -10.64
N PHE A 263 -4.63 19.67 -9.88
CA PHE A 263 -3.26 19.55 -10.39
C PHE A 263 -2.94 18.11 -10.85
N ILE A 264 -3.34 17.10 -10.09
CA ILE A 264 -3.21 15.68 -10.49
C ILE A 264 -3.99 15.43 -11.80
N ASN A 265 -5.23 15.91 -11.90
CA ASN A 265 -6.05 15.76 -13.10
C ASN A 265 -5.45 16.44 -14.32
N GLU A 266 -4.89 17.63 -14.15
CA GLU A 266 -4.19 18.36 -15.21
C GLU A 266 -2.99 17.56 -15.73
N LEU A 267 -2.08 17.16 -14.84
CA LEU A 267 -0.90 16.37 -15.21
C LEU A 267 -1.27 15.03 -15.84
N THR A 268 -2.38 14.44 -15.39
CA THR A 268 -2.89 13.21 -15.95
C THR A 268 -3.39 13.38 -17.39
N LYS A 269 -4.14 14.45 -17.66
CA LYS A 269 -4.58 14.83 -19.02
C LYS A 269 -3.39 15.11 -19.94
N GLU A 270 -2.32 15.70 -19.42
CA GLU A 270 -1.05 15.89 -20.12
C GLU A 270 -0.31 14.57 -20.39
N GLY A 271 -0.78 13.46 -19.82
CA GLY A 271 -0.21 12.12 -20.01
C GLY A 271 1.05 11.86 -19.18
N LYS A 272 1.18 12.49 -18.01
CA LYS A 272 2.29 12.25 -17.09
C LYS A 272 2.30 10.80 -16.61
N TRP A 273 1.13 10.26 -16.25
CA TRP A 273 0.98 8.89 -15.76
C TRP A 273 0.14 8.00 -16.69
N ASN A 274 0.39 6.71 -16.61
CA ASN A 274 -0.43 5.68 -17.25
C ASN A 274 -1.46 5.11 -16.27
N LEU A 275 -1.20 5.25 -14.97
CA LEU A 275 -2.05 4.79 -13.89
C LEU A 275 -2.00 5.78 -12.73
N THR A 276 -3.18 6.10 -12.18
CA THR A 276 -3.28 6.78 -10.89
C THR A 276 -4.12 5.95 -9.93
N VAL A 277 -3.71 5.88 -8.68
CA VAL A 277 -4.44 5.24 -7.57
C VAL A 277 -4.57 6.25 -6.45
N LEU A 278 -5.79 6.66 -6.16
CA LEU A 278 -6.08 7.71 -5.19
C LEU A 278 -7.18 7.27 -4.22
N PRO A 279 -7.13 7.68 -2.95
CA PRO A 279 -8.27 7.55 -2.05
C PRO A 279 -9.38 8.54 -2.46
N ALA A 280 -10.58 8.36 -1.96
CA ALA A 280 -11.63 9.38 -2.06
C ALA A 280 -11.14 10.70 -1.43
N MET A 281 -11.53 11.84 -2.01
CA MET A 281 -11.08 13.16 -1.53
C MET A 281 -11.42 13.38 -0.04
N SER A 282 -12.57 12.92 0.43
CA SER A 282 -12.95 13.00 1.84
C SER A 282 -12.07 12.15 2.75
N ASN A 283 -11.60 10.99 2.29
CA ASN A 283 -10.60 10.21 3.03
C ASN A 283 -9.25 10.93 3.07
N LEU A 284 -8.79 11.48 1.93
CA LEU A 284 -7.54 12.24 1.91
C LEU A 284 -7.57 13.44 2.85
N MET A 285 -8.71 14.16 2.91
CA MET A 285 -8.93 15.26 3.88
C MET A 285 -8.83 14.77 5.33
N GLU A 286 -9.47 13.64 5.66
CA GLU A 286 -9.41 13.05 7.01
C GLU A 286 -7.97 12.70 7.40
N LEU A 287 -7.18 12.13 6.47
CA LEU A 287 -5.77 11.79 6.71
C LEU A 287 -4.89 13.02 6.92
N VAL A 288 -5.16 14.12 6.22
CA VAL A 288 -4.44 15.39 6.40
C VAL A 288 -4.81 16.05 7.74
N ILE A 289 -6.10 16.14 8.07
CA ILE A 289 -6.58 16.74 9.32
C ILE A 289 -6.02 16.00 10.55
N THR A 290 -5.92 14.68 10.46
CA THR A 290 -5.42 13.84 11.55
C THR A 290 -3.90 13.73 11.61
N GLY A 291 -3.17 14.40 10.69
CA GLY A 291 -1.71 14.39 10.63
C GLY A 291 -1.10 13.03 10.22
N ASN A 292 -1.88 12.17 9.56
CA ASN A 292 -1.38 10.91 9.01
C ASN A 292 -0.74 11.08 7.64
N LEU A 293 -1.18 12.11 6.89
CA LEU A 293 -0.54 12.57 5.65
C LEU A 293 -0.19 14.04 5.77
N PHE A 294 0.99 14.40 5.28
CA PHE A 294 1.44 15.77 5.10
C PHE A 294 1.57 16.05 3.60
N ILE A 295 0.82 17.00 3.11
CA ILE A 295 0.85 17.42 1.72
C ILE A 295 1.48 18.79 1.64
N LYS A 296 2.52 18.93 0.84
CA LYS A 296 3.20 20.18 0.57
C LYS A 296 3.18 20.44 -0.94
N MET A 297 2.73 21.62 -1.33
CA MET A 297 2.61 22.03 -2.72
C MET A 297 3.52 23.23 -2.97
N LEU A 298 4.23 23.25 -4.09
CA LEU A 298 4.90 24.47 -4.56
C LEU A 298 3.94 25.26 -5.42
N VAL A 299 3.84 26.53 -5.11
CA VAL A 299 3.03 27.50 -5.84
C VAL A 299 3.96 28.52 -6.48
N SER A 300 3.79 28.76 -7.78
CA SER A 300 4.46 29.82 -8.54
C SER A 300 3.41 30.63 -9.30
N GLU A 301 3.43 31.95 -9.12
CA GLU A 301 2.49 32.89 -9.79
C GLU A 301 1.00 32.53 -9.59
N GLY A 302 0.66 31.87 -8.47
CA GLY A 302 -0.71 31.47 -8.12
C GLY A 302 -1.07 30.02 -8.49
N ASP A 303 -0.28 29.36 -9.34
CA ASP A 303 -0.53 27.99 -9.79
C ASP A 303 0.32 26.97 -9.04
N ILE A 304 -0.23 25.77 -8.83
CA ILE A 304 0.54 24.65 -8.28
C ILE A 304 1.46 24.10 -9.36
N VAL A 305 2.76 24.05 -9.07
CA VAL A 305 3.78 23.56 -9.99
C VAL A 305 4.46 22.27 -9.54
N ALA A 306 4.35 21.91 -8.26
CA ALA A 306 4.81 20.64 -7.72
C ALA A 306 4.04 20.23 -6.45
N ALA A 307 4.04 18.95 -6.13
CA ALA A 307 3.49 18.44 -4.89
C ALA A 307 4.34 17.31 -4.32
N TYR A 308 4.35 17.21 -2.98
CA TYR A 308 5.04 16.19 -2.20
C TYR A 308 4.08 15.64 -1.16
N ILE A 309 3.93 14.31 -1.12
CA ILE A 309 3.02 13.62 -0.21
C ILE A 309 3.85 12.76 0.73
N PHE A 310 3.77 13.10 2.01
CA PHE A 310 4.47 12.38 3.08
C PHE A 310 3.46 11.67 3.98
N LYS A 311 3.83 10.49 4.44
CA LYS A 311 3.04 9.63 5.32
C LYS A 311 3.74 9.46 6.66
N LYS A 312 3.00 9.65 7.74
CA LYS A 312 3.43 9.27 9.08
C LYS A 312 3.39 7.75 9.19
N THR A 313 4.52 7.11 9.51
CA THR A 313 4.59 5.64 9.48
C THR A 313 4.31 4.99 10.83
N CYS A 314 4.41 5.74 11.93
CA CYS A 314 4.38 5.22 13.30
C CYS A 314 5.40 4.10 13.55
N THR A 315 6.44 4.05 12.73
CA THR A 315 7.56 3.10 12.85
C THR A 315 8.76 3.84 13.42
N PHE A 316 9.32 3.31 14.49
CA PHE A 316 10.45 3.89 15.21
C PHE A 316 11.67 3.00 15.03
N ILE A 317 12.79 3.64 14.66
CA ILE A 317 14.13 3.07 14.67
C ILE A 317 14.85 3.72 15.86
N GLU A 318 15.66 2.97 16.64
CA GLU A 318 16.26 3.53 17.85
C GLU A 318 15.15 4.18 18.71
N LYS A 319 14.82 3.71 19.79
CA LYS A 319 13.73 4.01 20.76
C LYS A 319 12.78 5.22 20.48
N ASP A 320 13.29 6.34 19.90
CA ASP A 320 12.55 7.61 19.86
C ASP A 320 12.51 8.31 18.50
N LYS A 321 13.05 7.70 17.42
CA LYS A 321 13.11 8.34 16.10
C LYS A 321 12.14 7.71 15.12
N GLU A 322 11.06 8.42 14.82
CA GLU A 322 10.07 8.00 13.87
C GLU A 322 10.56 8.14 12.43
N ILE A 323 10.07 7.26 11.57
CA ILE A 323 10.23 7.31 10.12
C ILE A 323 9.13 8.15 9.52
N ILE A 324 9.48 9.14 8.69
CA ILE A 324 8.55 9.77 7.73
C ILE A 324 8.76 9.15 6.35
N SER A 325 7.68 8.85 5.63
CA SER A 325 7.74 8.27 4.29
C SER A 325 7.26 9.25 3.22
N CYS A 326 8.09 9.56 2.21
CA CYS A 326 7.65 10.22 0.99
C CYS A 326 7.10 9.16 0.03
N ILE A 327 5.78 9.07 -0.06
CA ILE A 327 5.10 8.07 -0.89
C ILE A 327 4.95 8.51 -2.34
N ALA A 328 4.82 9.81 -2.60
CA ALA A 328 4.76 10.37 -3.95
C ALA A 328 5.25 11.81 -4.00
N SER A 329 5.92 12.16 -5.07
CA SER A 329 6.19 13.54 -5.45
C SER A 329 6.11 13.70 -6.97
N PHE A 330 5.70 14.87 -7.42
CA PHE A 330 5.55 15.15 -8.84
C PHE A 330 5.54 16.66 -9.11
N TYR A 331 5.93 17.04 -10.33
CA TYR A 331 5.98 18.43 -10.74
C TYR A 331 5.65 18.59 -12.22
N LYS A 332 5.30 19.80 -12.61
CA LYS A 332 5.02 20.20 -13.99
C LYS A 332 6.34 20.59 -14.66
N THR A 333 6.88 19.69 -15.47
CA THR A 333 8.21 19.84 -16.12
C THR A 333 8.29 21.00 -17.12
N THR A 334 7.15 21.48 -17.59
CA THR A 334 7.06 22.65 -18.49
C THR A 334 7.23 23.99 -17.80
N VAL A 335 7.09 24.02 -16.46
CA VAL A 335 7.08 25.27 -15.68
C VAL A 335 8.20 25.31 -14.64
N LEU A 336 8.52 24.16 -14.03
CA LEU A 336 9.49 24.07 -12.93
C LEU A 336 10.73 23.28 -13.35
N PHE A 337 11.92 23.78 -13.02
CA PHE A 337 13.17 23.04 -13.23
C PHE A 337 13.36 21.96 -12.18
N LYS A 338 14.09 20.90 -12.55
CA LYS A 338 14.38 19.74 -11.67
C LYS A 338 15.05 20.16 -10.37
N GLU A 339 15.98 21.11 -10.43
CA GLU A 339 16.73 21.63 -9.28
C GLU A 339 15.79 22.31 -8.28
N GLU A 340 14.83 23.09 -8.79
CA GLU A 340 13.82 23.78 -7.97
C GLU A 340 12.85 22.78 -7.34
N PHE A 341 12.45 21.73 -8.06
CA PHE A 341 11.66 20.64 -7.54
C PHE A 341 12.39 19.94 -6.39
N ILE A 342 13.67 19.61 -6.55
CA ILE A 342 14.48 18.98 -5.50
C ILE A 342 14.66 19.91 -4.30
N GLN A 343 14.92 21.20 -4.54
CA GLN A 343 15.03 22.18 -3.46
C GLN A 343 13.70 22.35 -2.71
N GLY A 344 12.59 22.37 -3.45
CA GLY A 344 11.25 22.39 -2.88
C GLY A 344 10.96 21.21 -1.96
N PHE A 345 11.38 20.01 -2.36
CA PHE A 345 11.28 18.82 -1.49
C PHE A 345 11.99 19.01 -0.16
N LYS A 346 13.23 19.53 -0.19
CA LYS A 346 14.01 19.74 1.04
C LYS A 346 13.33 20.75 1.98
N VAL A 347 12.84 21.86 1.43
CA VAL A 347 12.11 22.87 2.21
C VAL A 347 10.79 22.33 2.75
N ALA A 348 10.05 21.58 1.93
CA ALA A 348 8.81 20.92 2.31
C ALA A 348 9.01 19.93 3.47
N LEU A 349 9.98 19.03 3.35
CA LEU A 349 10.33 18.08 4.41
C LEU A 349 10.77 18.79 5.70
N TRP A 350 11.65 19.79 5.58
CA TRP A 350 12.12 20.55 6.72
C TRP A 350 11.00 21.27 7.47
N SER A 351 10.03 21.80 6.74
CA SER A 351 8.86 22.45 7.34
C SER A 351 8.00 21.49 8.17
N ILE A 352 7.91 20.21 7.77
CA ILE A 352 7.17 19.17 8.52
C ILE A 352 7.93 18.86 9.81
N ILE A 353 9.24 18.60 9.73
CA ILE A 353 10.06 18.27 10.87
C ILE A 353 10.05 19.40 11.90
N LYS A 354 10.15 20.67 11.47
CA LYS A 354 10.11 21.83 12.35
C LYS A 354 8.76 22.00 13.04
N ASN A 355 7.66 21.90 12.30
CA ASN A 355 6.29 22.07 12.83
C ASN A 355 5.94 20.96 13.85
N GLU A 356 6.30 19.71 13.56
CA GLU A 356 6.08 18.60 14.49
C GLU A 356 6.85 18.80 15.79
N ASN A 357 8.12 19.21 15.72
CA ASN A 357 8.93 19.47 16.90
C ASN A 357 8.37 20.61 17.77
N GLU A 358 7.78 21.65 17.17
CA GLU A 358 7.14 22.76 17.89
C GLU A 358 5.84 22.30 18.59
N ASN A 359 5.03 21.48 17.93
CA ASN A 359 3.80 20.95 18.51
C ASN A 359 4.05 19.99 19.68
N GLU A 360 5.14 19.24 19.64
CA GLU A 360 5.51 18.27 20.66
C GLU A 360 6.09 18.91 21.92
N LYS A 361 6.86 19.99 21.79
CA LYS A 361 7.31 20.77 22.95
C LYS A 361 6.14 21.23 23.82
N LYS A 362 4.95 21.47 23.22
CA LYS A 362 3.73 21.84 23.94
C LYS A 362 3.00 20.64 24.56
N LYS A 363 3.20 19.40 24.05
CA LYS A 363 2.45 18.21 24.45
C LYS A 363 3.21 17.21 25.34
N LYS A 364 4.48 17.43 25.66
CA LYS A 364 5.36 16.49 26.41
C LYS A 364 5.56 15.11 25.77
N GLU A 365 5.15 14.86 24.54
CA GLU A 365 5.38 13.62 23.80
C GLU A 365 6.26 13.93 22.59
N SER A 366 7.52 13.51 22.61
CA SER A 366 8.50 13.80 21.57
C SER A 366 8.50 12.74 20.48
N ASN A 367 7.75 12.93 19.40
CA ASN A 367 7.99 12.20 18.16
C ASN A 367 8.98 13.01 17.31
N ASN A 368 10.17 12.57 17.16
CA ASN A 368 11.19 13.26 16.37
C ASN A 368 11.46 12.45 15.11
N PHE A 369 11.08 12.95 13.92
CA PHE A 369 11.42 12.31 12.67
C PHE A 369 12.94 12.29 12.49
N GLY A 370 13.54 11.09 12.57
CA GLY A 370 14.99 10.89 12.41
C GLY A 370 15.36 10.19 11.11
N TYR A 371 14.39 9.60 10.43
CA TYR A 371 14.58 8.81 9.22
C TYR A 371 13.58 9.19 8.15
N LEU A 372 14.05 9.21 6.90
CA LEU A 372 13.23 9.39 5.72
C LEU A 372 13.19 8.11 4.89
N VAL A 373 12.02 7.62 4.60
CA VAL A 373 11.79 6.59 3.58
C VAL A 373 11.29 7.26 2.31
N VAL A 374 11.83 6.88 1.16
CA VAL A 374 11.38 7.37 -0.15
C VAL A 374 11.08 6.18 -1.05
N GLU A 375 9.87 6.10 -1.55
CA GLU A 375 9.45 5.11 -2.54
C GLU A 375 9.80 5.62 -3.95
N ASP A 376 10.49 4.80 -4.75
CA ASP A 376 10.95 5.17 -6.10
C ASP A 376 9.80 5.09 -7.11
N ILE A 377 8.77 5.87 -6.88
CA ILE A 377 7.54 6.00 -7.71
C ILE A 377 7.38 7.45 -8.16
N SER A 378 6.73 7.67 -9.30
CA SER A 378 6.50 8.98 -9.91
C SER A 378 7.83 9.74 -10.11
N ASP A 379 7.98 10.96 -9.60
CA ASP A 379 9.22 11.74 -9.75
C ASP A 379 10.17 11.62 -8.55
N ASN A 380 9.90 10.70 -7.62
CA ASN A 380 10.76 10.49 -6.42
C ASN A 380 12.19 10.07 -6.78
N ASN A 381 12.42 9.48 -7.96
CA ASN A 381 13.76 9.11 -8.42
C ASN A 381 14.73 10.32 -8.43
N TYR A 382 14.28 11.51 -8.81
CA TYR A 382 15.11 12.73 -8.83
C TYR A 382 15.56 13.13 -7.42
N ILE A 383 14.67 12.96 -6.44
CA ILE A 383 14.93 13.22 -5.03
C ILE A 383 15.94 12.19 -4.49
N ILE A 384 15.70 10.91 -4.75
CA ILE A 384 16.56 9.81 -4.32
C ILE A 384 17.97 9.99 -4.86
N GLU A 385 18.14 10.29 -6.15
CA GLU A 385 19.44 10.50 -6.77
C GLU A 385 20.18 11.70 -6.13
N ASN A 386 19.48 12.78 -5.84
CA ASN A 386 20.09 13.94 -5.19
C ASN A 386 20.49 13.65 -3.73
N ILE A 387 19.67 12.93 -2.97
CA ILE A 387 20.01 12.56 -1.58
C ILE A 387 21.24 11.66 -1.57
N LYS A 388 21.34 10.70 -2.47
CA LYS A 388 22.50 9.76 -2.56
C LYS A 388 23.84 10.44 -2.77
N ILE A 389 23.88 11.64 -3.32
CA ILE A 389 25.15 12.40 -3.49
C ILE A 389 25.83 12.64 -2.15
N LYS A 390 25.04 12.87 -1.07
CA LYS A 390 25.57 13.24 0.25
C LYS A 390 25.27 12.22 1.34
N THR A 391 24.25 11.39 1.17
CA THR A 391 23.77 10.46 2.21
C THR A 391 23.53 9.10 1.58
N HIS A 392 24.25 8.08 2.02
CA HIS A 392 23.99 6.70 1.61
C HIS A 392 22.72 6.18 2.29
N PRO A 393 21.87 5.41 1.58
CA PRO A 393 20.72 4.76 2.19
C PRO A 393 21.20 3.69 3.19
N ILE A 394 20.57 3.65 4.35
CA ILE A 394 20.84 2.63 5.40
C ILE A 394 20.14 1.30 5.07
N ALA A 395 19.08 1.35 4.28
CA ALA A 395 18.37 0.18 3.80
C ALA A 395 17.77 0.45 2.41
N VAL A 396 17.72 -0.59 1.58
CA VAL A 396 17.06 -0.60 0.27
C VAL A 396 16.27 -1.89 0.17
N SER A 397 14.96 -1.79 -0.06
CA SER A 397 14.08 -2.95 -0.19
C SER A 397 13.36 -2.95 -1.55
N PRO A 398 13.31 -4.08 -2.26
CA PRO A 398 12.43 -4.22 -3.42
C PRO A 398 10.98 -4.21 -2.94
N THR A 399 10.14 -3.46 -3.65
CA THR A 399 8.74 -3.28 -3.32
C THR A 399 7.90 -3.40 -4.58
N ALA A 400 6.72 -3.99 -4.49
CA ALA A 400 5.82 -4.11 -5.60
C ALA A 400 4.35 -4.00 -5.18
N TYR A 401 3.52 -3.51 -6.10
CA TYR A 401 2.07 -3.58 -6.02
C TYR A 401 1.54 -4.68 -6.92
N PHE A 402 0.47 -5.33 -6.51
CA PHE A 402 -0.18 -6.41 -7.22
C PHE A 402 -1.69 -6.21 -7.21
N PHE A 403 -2.32 -6.55 -8.34
CA PHE A 403 -3.75 -6.75 -8.36
C PHE A 403 -4.13 -8.19 -7.99
N TYR A 404 -5.24 -8.33 -7.33
CA TYR A 404 -5.97 -9.58 -7.16
C TYR A 404 -7.26 -9.48 -7.97
N ASN A 405 -7.55 -10.51 -8.73
CA ASN A 405 -8.68 -10.61 -9.67
C ASN A 405 -8.64 -9.61 -10.84
N PHE A 406 -7.43 -9.13 -11.20
CA PHE A 406 -7.27 -8.26 -12.36
C PHE A 406 -5.92 -8.50 -13.03
N ALA A 407 -5.93 -8.78 -14.34
CA ALA A 407 -4.73 -8.94 -15.14
C ALA A 407 -4.42 -7.63 -15.88
N TYR A 408 -3.22 -7.13 -15.71
CA TYR A 408 -2.71 -5.96 -16.43
C TYR A 408 -1.19 -6.03 -16.61
N ASN A 409 -0.69 -5.49 -17.72
CA ASN A 409 0.74 -5.43 -17.98
C ASN A 409 1.46 -4.50 -16.99
N PRO A 410 2.68 -4.85 -16.55
CA PRO A 410 3.43 -4.03 -15.62
C PRO A 410 3.71 -2.62 -16.13
N PHE A 411 3.60 -1.64 -15.24
CA PHE A 411 3.95 -0.25 -15.51
C PHE A 411 5.35 0.08 -14.99
N LYS A 412 6.01 1.04 -15.66
CA LYS A 412 7.22 1.66 -15.13
C LYS A 412 6.87 2.50 -13.89
N PRO A 413 7.65 2.49 -12.80
CA PRO A 413 7.33 3.22 -11.56
C PRO A 413 7.13 4.73 -11.76
N ASN A 414 7.91 5.34 -12.66
CA ASN A 414 7.79 6.77 -12.96
C ASN A 414 6.54 7.13 -13.79
N ARG A 415 5.75 6.14 -14.24
CA ARG A 415 4.51 6.32 -15.00
C ARG A 415 3.26 6.03 -14.15
N ILE A 416 3.44 5.93 -12.85
CA ILE A 416 2.35 5.66 -11.88
C ILE A 416 2.35 6.74 -10.82
N LEU A 417 1.15 7.15 -10.42
CA LEU A 417 0.91 7.89 -9.18
C LEU A 417 0.16 6.98 -8.21
N MET A 418 0.72 6.78 -7.02
CA MET A 418 0.13 5.95 -5.98
C MET A 418 0.04 6.76 -4.68
N VAL A 419 -1.18 6.97 -4.18
CA VAL A 419 -1.45 7.63 -2.89
C VAL A 419 -2.34 6.69 -2.08
N ASN A 420 -1.76 6.09 -1.00
CA ASN A 420 -2.44 5.08 -0.19
C ASN A 420 -2.10 5.14 1.31
#